data_5620876ece98363f833703e263512819
#
_entry.id   5620876ece98363f833703e263512819
#
_cell.length_a   1.000
_cell.length_b   1.000
_cell.length_c   1.000
_cell.angle_alpha   90.00
_cell.angle_beta   90.00
_cell.angle_gamma   90.00
#
_symmetry.space_group_name_H-M   'P 1'
#
loop_
_entity.id
_entity.type
_entity.pdbx_description
1 polymer ?
#
loop_
_entity_poly.entity_id
_entity_poly.type
_entity_poly.pdbx_seq_one_letter_code
_entity_poly.pdbx_strand_id
1 'polypeptide(L)'
;ENDNDDPGLINWDKFTFNSPEMQSLYRELDLAQQQQMEVTLTLWGAPDKHFLAGRNSGNWVVAPESNEEWSENFSALIQYLIKEKKYTCIKEITPVNEPDWSFLVNGKRASTAKYIEMCKALDRRFKKDGIRELVDFSLSDNSDGGIGTHKYLAACTRELADVADVFNSHTYIFGYETPNSTILDWERQNYELSKSAGKPHFVGEFGGNQCVGAARQKDINLYERGVLMVRIAINLLNAGASGVSYWSLIDQYYGKNDSYEGMQQLGLWKYVKNAYAQDTCYENMTVDYEVRPQYFAYSLLTRFIRPGAEVYPISTPDEFYAGTAIKNKDGKWVYIFANGTAQEKKIKIS
;
A
#
# COMPACT_ATOMS: atom_id res chain seq x y z
N GLU A 1 0.97 -5.33 21.92
CA GLU A 1 1.03 -5.40 23.40
C GLU A 1 2.47 -5.57 23.83
N ASN A 2 2.87 -4.87 24.89
CA ASN A 2 4.18 -5.14 25.48
C ASN A 2 4.06 -6.39 26.38
N ASP A 3 4.86 -7.38 26.11
CA ASP A 3 4.83 -8.66 26.81
C ASP A 3 5.76 -8.66 28.05
N ASN A 4 6.84 -7.88 28.01
CA ASN A 4 7.81 -7.69 29.10
C ASN A 4 8.73 -6.48 28.83
N ASP A 5 9.73 -6.23 29.67
CA ASP A 5 10.70 -5.14 29.52
C ASP A 5 12.06 -5.62 28.97
N ASP A 6 12.15 -6.87 28.53
CA ASP A 6 13.37 -7.44 27.94
C ASP A 6 13.17 -7.69 26.43
N PRO A 7 13.66 -6.80 25.56
CA PRO A 7 13.50 -6.96 24.12
C PRO A 7 14.27 -8.17 23.55
N GLY A 8 14.95 -8.92 24.41
CA GLY A 8 15.63 -10.13 24.05
C GLY A 8 14.78 -11.39 24.14
N LEU A 9 13.62 -11.32 24.82
CA LEU A 9 12.82 -12.48 25.23
C LEU A 9 11.34 -12.30 24.92
N ILE A 10 10.80 -13.05 23.95
CA ILE A 10 9.36 -13.10 23.69
C ILE A 10 8.66 -13.89 24.77
N ASN A 11 7.72 -13.26 25.45
CA ASN A 11 6.81 -13.93 26.38
C ASN A 11 5.48 -14.26 25.68
N TRP A 12 5.45 -15.40 25.03
CA TRP A 12 4.33 -15.86 24.20
C TRP A 12 2.99 -15.87 24.93
N ASP A 13 2.97 -16.11 26.23
CA ASP A 13 1.75 -16.17 27.04
C ASP A 13 1.05 -14.81 27.22
N LYS A 14 1.73 -13.73 26.87
CA LYS A 14 1.20 -12.37 26.95
C LYS A 14 0.53 -11.89 25.67
N PHE A 15 0.75 -12.57 24.57
CA PHE A 15 0.13 -12.20 23.29
C PHE A 15 -1.30 -12.76 23.15
N THR A 16 -2.18 -11.95 22.59
CA THR A 16 -3.58 -12.31 22.33
C THR A 16 -3.79 -12.54 20.83
N PHE A 17 -3.68 -13.81 20.41
CA PHE A 17 -3.85 -14.20 19.01
C PHE A 17 -5.29 -14.62 18.65
N ASN A 18 -6.25 -14.48 19.55
CA ASN A 18 -7.65 -14.86 19.33
C ASN A 18 -8.62 -13.69 19.48
N SER A 19 -8.13 -12.45 19.41
CA SER A 19 -9.00 -11.27 19.43
C SER A 19 -9.88 -11.20 18.17
N PRO A 20 -10.99 -10.44 18.18
CA PRO A 20 -11.83 -10.23 17.01
C PRO A 20 -11.07 -9.71 15.80
N GLU A 21 -10.09 -8.81 16.01
CA GLU A 21 -9.23 -8.25 14.96
C GLU A 21 -8.36 -9.34 14.33
N MET A 22 -7.75 -10.19 15.17
CA MET A 22 -6.95 -11.33 14.67
C MET A 22 -7.82 -12.34 13.92
N GLN A 23 -9.06 -12.61 14.38
CA GLN A 23 -10.00 -13.46 13.65
C GLN A 23 -10.39 -12.85 12.29
N SER A 24 -10.49 -11.51 12.20
CA SER A 24 -10.73 -10.84 10.93
C SER A 24 -9.53 -11.01 9.98
N LEU A 25 -8.33 -10.76 10.46
CA LEU A 25 -7.10 -10.96 9.69
C LEU A 25 -6.97 -12.41 9.18
N TYR A 26 -7.29 -13.40 10.01
CA TYR A 26 -7.23 -14.80 9.58
C TYR A 26 -8.19 -15.09 8.43
N ARG A 27 -9.42 -14.58 8.46
CA ARG A 27 -10.39 -14.77 7.37
C ARG A 27 -9.86 -14.21 6.04
N GLU A 28 -9.20 -13.06 6.09
CA GLU A 28 -8.60 -12.44 4.89
C GLU A 28 -7.39 -13.24 4.39
N LEU A 29 -6.53 -13.69 5.30
CA LEU A 29 -5.37 -14.50 4.95
C LEU A 29 -5.76 -15.91 4.45
N ASP A 30 -6.79 -16.52 5.04
CA ASP A 30 -7.35 -17.80 4.58
C ASP A 30 -7.85 -17.68 3.13
N LEU A 31 -8.58 -16.60 2.84
CA LEU A 31 -9.05 -16.32 1.48
C LEU A 31 -7.89 -16.09 0.51
N ALA A 32 -6.93 -15.25 0.90
CA ALA A 32 -5.75 -14.95 0.09
C ALA A 32 -4.96 -16.23 -0.22
N GLN A 33 -4.74 -17.07 0.77
CA GLN A 33 -4.02 -18.34 0.61
C GLN A 33 -4.78 -19.32 -0.29
N GLN A 34 -6.09 -19.44 -0.10
CA GLN A 34 -6.96 -20.26 -0.94
C GLN A 34 -6.94 -19.82 -2.41
N GLN A 35 -6.91 -18.50 -2.64
CA GLN A 35 -6.88 -17.90 -3.97
C GLN A 35 -5.47 -17.78 -4.57
N GLN A 36 -4.44 -18.24 -3.85
CA GLN A 36 -3.03 -18.11 -4.26
C GLN A 36 -2.61 -16.64 -4.50
N MET A 37 -3.14 -15.73 -3.70
CA MET A 37 -2.76 -14.33 -3.70
C MET A 37 -1.49 -14.12 -2.87
N GLU A 38 -0.67 -13.17 -3.26
CA GLU A 38 0.43 -12.68 -2.46
C GLU A 38 -0.04 -11.52 -1.58
N VAL A 39 0.41 -11.49 -0.35
CA VAL A 39 -0.01 -10.50 0.65
C VAL A 39 1.19 -9.72 1.16
N THR A 40 1.08 -8.41 1.11
CA THR A 40 1.93 -7.48 1.85
C THR A 40 1.18 -7.05 3.11
N LEU A 41 1.76 -7.29 4.29
CA LEU A 41 1.20 -6.81 5.56
C LEU A 41 1.78 -5.44 5.89
N THR A 42 0.94 -4.43 5.89
CA THR A 42 1.33 -3.06 6.24
C THR A 42 0.88 -2.73 7.66
N LEU A 43 1.81 -2.27 8.49
CA LEU A 43 1.49 -1.71 9.79
C LEU A 43 1.28 -0.20 9.68
N TRP A 44 0.31 0.30 10.45
CA TRP A 44 0.05 1.73 10.53
C TRP A 44 0.76 2.37 11.73
N GLY A 45 1.89 1.79 12.11
CA GLY A 45 2.71 2.26 13.22
C GLY A 45 2.38 1.57 14.54
N ALA A 46 2.93 2.09 15.64
CA ALA A 46 2.64 1.62 16.98
C ALA A 46 1.40 2.34 17.52
N PRO A 47 0.29 1.63 17.80
CA PRO A 47 -0.91 2.26 18.36
C PRO A 47 -0.63 2.78 19.77
N ASP A 48 -1.13 3.97 20.03
CA ASP A 48 -0.94 4.74 21.27
C ASP A 48 -1.28 3.97 22.56
N LYS A 49 -2.22 3.05 22.49
CA LYS A 49 -2.76 2.32 23.65
C LYS A 49 -1.93 1.12 24.08
N HIS A 50 -1.14 0.57 23.19
CA HIS A 50 -0.63 -0.78 23.31
C HIS A 50 0.89 -0.87 23.22
N PHE A 51 1.56 0.21 22.89
CA PHE A 51 3.01 0.25 22.78
C PHE A 51 3.60 1.33 23.68
N LEU A 52 4.82 1.14 24.06
CA LEU A 52 5.59 2.01 24.96
C LEU A 52 5.77 3.42 24.42
N ALA A 53 5.43 3.66 23.19
CA ALA A 53 5.63 4.91 22.53
C ALA A 53 4.37 5.77 22.50
N GLY A 54 4.53 7.05 22.65
CA GLY A 54 3.52 8.02 22.28
C GLY A 54 2.28 8.09 23.14
N ARG A 55 2.38 7.76 24.39
CA ARG A 55 1.27 7.68 25.36
C ARG A 55 0.30 8.85 25.42
N ASN A 56 0.53 9.92 24.68
CA ASN A 56 -0.25 11.16 24.77
C ASN A 56 -0.63 11.78 23.42
N SER A 57 -0.48 11.09 22.31
CA SER A 57 -0.65 11.77 21.02
C SER A 57 -2.08 11.82 20.52
N GLY A 58 -2.96 10.94 20.96
CA GLY A 58 -4.30 10.79 20.37
C GLY A 58 -4.26 10.36 18.90
N ASN A 59 -3.08 10.12 18.37
CA ASN A 59 -2.84 9.67 17.00
C ASN A 59 -2.53 8.19 17.00
N TRP A 60 -3.00 7.52 16.00
CA TRP A 60 -2.89 6.07 15.85
C TRP A 60 -1.63 5.61 15.08
N VAL A 61 -0.86 6.53 14.53
CA VAL A 61 0.41 6.25 13.87
C VAL A 61 1.54 6.92 14.66
N VAL A 62 2.11 6.20 15.59
CA VAL A 62 3.14 6.70 16.50
C VAL A 62 4.38 5.84 16.40
N ALA A 63 5.55 6.48 16.45
CA ALA A 63 6.82 5.77 16.49
C ALA A 63 7.02 5.06 17.84
N PRO A 64 7.62 3.87 17.87
CA PRO A 64 7.92 3.21 19.12
C PRO A 64 8.96 3.97 19.95
N GLU A 65 8.83 3.97 21.25
CA GLU A 65 9.86 4.44 22.19
C GLU A 65 11.11 3.56 22.05
N SER A 66 10.92 2.25 22.21
CA SER A 66 11.94 1.24 21.99
C SER A 66 11.73 0.57 20.61
N ASN A 67 12.70 0.74 19.73
CA ASN A 67 12.69 0.06 18.45
C ASN A 67 12.83 -1.46 18.63
N GLU A 68 13.57 -1.88 19.64
CA GLU A 68 13.84 -3.27 19.95
C GLU A 68 12.59 -3.99 20.43
N GLU A 69 11.86 -3.43 21.41
CA GLU A 69 10.57 -3.95 21.90
C GLU A 69 9.52 -4.02 20.77
N TRP A 70 9.42 -2.95 20.00
CA TRP A 70 8.51 -2.94 18.87
C TRP A 70 8.85 -4.02 17.84
N SER A 71 10.16 -4.20 17.55
CA SER A 71 10.62 -5.21 16.61
C SER A 71 10.35 -6.63 17.12
N GLU A 72 10.44 -6.85 18.44
CA GLU A 72 10.08 -8.10 19.07
C GLU A 72 8.61 -8.43 18.89
N ASN A 73 7.74 -7.48 19.22
CA ASN A 73 6.30 -7.63 19.07
C ASN A 73 5.92 -7.95 17.61
N PHE A 74 6.53 -7.23 16.66
CA PHE A 74 6.26 -7.48 15.25
C PHE A 74 6.80 -8.84 14.80
N SER A 75 7.99 -9.22 15.26
CA SER A 75 8.54 -10.54 15.00
C SER A 75 7.66 -11.66 15.55
N ALA A 76 7.12 -11.50 16.77
CA ALA A 76 6.21 -12.47 17.35
C ALA A 76 4.94 -12.66 16.51
N LEU A 77 4.35 -11.56 16.03
CA LEU A 77 3.18 -11.63 15.13
C LEU A 77 3.50 -12.40 13.85
N ILE A 78 4.58 -12.04 13.17
CA ILE A 78 4.96 -12.67 11.90
C ILE A 78 5.35 -14.14 12.10
N GLN A 79 6.05 -14.47 13.18
CA GLN A 79 6.33 -15.87 13.52
C GLN A 79 5.05 -16.66 13.71
N TYR A 80 4.09 -16.12 14.46
CA TYR A 80 2.82 -16.80 14.70
C TYR A 80 2.06 -17.02 13.39
N LEU A 81 1.93 -15.99 12.56
CA LEU A 81 1.21 -16.11 11.29
C LEU A 81 1.86 -17.12 10.33
N ILE A 82 3.19 -17.11 10.22
CA ILE A 82 3.89 -17.97 9.27
C ILE A 82 4.16 -19.37 9.85
N LYS A 83 4.67 -19.45 11.09
CA LYS A 83 5.12 -20.73 11.66
C LYS A 83 3.99 -21.52 12.28
N GLU A 84 3.04 -20.86 12.98
CA GLU A 84 1.93 -21.55 13.65
C GLU A 84 0.71 -21.65 12.72
N LYS A 85 0.27 -20.54 12.13
CA LYS A 85 -0.90 -20.50 11.25
C LYS A 85 -0.61 -21.01 9.84
N LYS A 86 0.66 -21.11 9.44
CA LYS A 86 1.11 -21.59 8.13
C LYS A 86 0.66 -20.73 6.94
N TYR A 87 0.55 -19.41 7.13
CA TYR A 87 0.24 -18.49 6.04
C TYR A 87 1.45 -18.24 5.16
N THR A 88 1.56 -19.02 4.08
CA THR A 88 2.63 -18.87 3.06
C THR A 88 2.30 -17.82 2.02
N CYS A 89 1.09 -17.27 2.03
CA CYS A 89 0.67 -16.15 1.17
C CYS A 89 1.31 -14.82 1.57
N ILE A 90 1.74 -14.66 2.83
CA ILE A 90 2.44 -13.45 3.29
C ILE A 90 3.83 -13.46 2.67
N LYS A 91 4.07 -12.51 1.75
CA LYS A 91 5.34 -12.36 1.04
C LYS A 91 6.13 -11.17 1.48
N GLU A 92 5.45 -10.09 1.80
CA GLU A 92 6.08 -8.82 2.13
C GLU A 92 5.50 -8.24 3.42
N ILE A 93 6.28 -7.43 4.08
CA ILE A 93 5.85 -6.59 5.19
C ILE A 93 6.29 -5.14 4.97
N THR A 94 5.39 -4.22 5.32
CA THR A 94 5.67 -2.79 5.37
C THR A 94 5.58 -2.32 6.82
N PRO A 95 6.68 -1.89 7.44
CA PRO A 95 6.72 -1.60 8.87
C PRO A 95 5.85 -0.42 9.31
N VAL A 96 5.69 0.59 8.46
CA VAL A 96 4.91 1.79 8.75
C VAL A 96 4.35 2.36 7.46
N ASN A 97 3.03 2.61 7.44
CA ASN A 97 2.37 3.33 6.37
C ASN A 97 2.72 4.82 6.43
N GLU A 98 3.14 5.39 5.32
CA GLU A 98 3.42 6.83 5.13
C GLU A 98 4.20 7.49 6.30
N PRO A 99 5.39 6.99 6.61
CA PRO A 99 6.14 7.49 7.76
C PRO A 99 6.58 8.95 7.61
N ASP A 100 6.62 9.47 6.39
CA ASP A 100 6.88 10.89 6.09
C ASP A 100 5.68 11.79 6.36
N TRP A 101 4.47 11.22 6.43
CA TRP A 101 3.24 11.98 6.65
C TRP A 101 2.71 11.86 8.08
N SER A 102 2.49 10.65 8.56
CA SER A 102 1.70 10.39 9.77
C SER A 102 2.48 9.80 10.96
N PHE A 103 3.75 9.47 10.78
CA PHE A 103 4.58 8.86 11.80
C PHE A 103 5.08 9.89 12.82
N LEU A 104 4.63 9.80 14.06
CA LEU A 104 4.84 10.84 15.08
C LEU A 104 5.70 10.36 16.24
N VAL A 105 6.49 11.29 16.79
CA VAL A 105 7.18 11.19 18.08
C VAL A 105 6.77 12.39 18.91
N ASN A 106 6.16 12.17 20.05
CA ASN A 106 5.71 13.25 20.97
C ASN A 106 4.89 14.33 20.24
N GLY A 107 3.96 13.91 19.38
CA GLY A 107 3.09 14.80 18.62
C GLY A 107 3.76 15.57 17.48
N LYS A 108 5.03 15.30 17.19
CA LYS A 108 5.76 15.89 16.06
C LYS A 108 6.13 14.80 15.06
N ARG A 109 6.21 15.17 13.78
CA ARG A 109 6.66 14.25 12.73
C ARG A 109 8.02 13.65 13.09
N ALA A 110 8.12 12.33 13.05
CA ALA A 110 9.37 11.63 13.26
C ALA A 110 10.38 11.95 12.15
N SER A 111 11.64 11.93 12.49
CA SER A 111 12.69 12.09 11.49
C SER A 111 12.81 10.83 10.63
N THR A 112 13.29 10.99 9.39
CA THR A 112 13.65 9.86 8.54
C THR A 112 14.68 8.94 9.22
N ALA A 113 15.61 9.51 10.00
CA ALA A 113 16.57 8.73 10.78
C ALA A 113 15.89 7.79 11.78
N LYS A 114 14.83 8.23 12.48
CA LYS A 114 14.07 7.36 13.41
C LYS A 114 13.46 6.16 12.69
N TYR A 115 12.88 6.38 11.52
CA TYR A 115 12.35 5.31 10.69
C TYR A 115 13.45 4.33 10.23
N ILE A 116 14.59 4.86 9.76
CA ILE A 116 15.73 4.05 9.31
C ILE A 116 16.26 3.17 10.46
N GLU A 117 16.43 3.72 11.64
CA GLU A 117 16.89 2.95 12.81
C GLU A 117 15.88 1.87 13.21
N MET A 118 14.60 2.17 13.14
CA MET A 118 13.54 1.21 13.41
C MET A 118 13.55 0.04 12.40
N CYS A 119 13.71 0.32 11.12
CA CYS A 119 13.84 -0.73 10.09
C CYS A 119 15.09 -1.59 10.30
N LYS A 120 16.21 -0.97 10.67
CA LYS A 120 17.45 -1.72 11.00
C LYS A 120 17.30 -2.59 12.26
N ALA A 121 16.55 -2.11 13.26
CA ALA A 121 16.26 -2.91 14.46
C ALA A 121 15.37 -4.12 14.11
N LEU A 122 14.34 -3.91 13.28
CA LEU A 122 13.47 -4.96 12.80
C LEU A 122 14.22 -6.03 12.02
N ASP A 123 15.10 -5.64 11.11
CA ASP A 123 15.95 -6.56 10.35
C ASP A 123 16.86 -7.42 11.26
N ARG A 124 17.52 -6.77 12.23
CA ARG A 124 18.32 -7.49 13.24
C ARG A 124 17.47 -8.50 14.01
N ARG A 125 16.28 -8.09 14.41
CA ARG A 125 15.36 -8.97 15.17
C ARG A 125 14.90 -10.15 14.32
N PHE A 126 14.48 -9.94 13.10
CA PHE A 126 14.04 -11.01 12.21
C PHE A 126 15.15 -11.99 11.87
N LYS A 127 16.40 -11.51 11.72
CA LYS A 127 17.58 -12.37 11.57
C LYS A 127 17.83 -13.21 12.82
N LYS A 128 17.75 -12.60 14.01
CA LYS A 128 17.88 -13.31 15.30
C LYS A 128 16.85 -14.42 15.45
N ASP A 129 15.61 -14.16 15.06
CA ASP A 129 14.48 -15.09 15.21
C ASP A 129 14.36 -16.09 14.05
N GLY A 130 15.23 -16.01 13.04
CA GLY A 130 15.28 -16.93 11.91
C GLY A 130 14.06 -16.85 11.01
N ILE A 131 13.50 -15.64 10.81
CA ILE A 131 12.34 -15.40 9.96
C ILE A 131 12.61 -14.39 8.83
N ARG A 132 13.81 -13.78 8.80
CA ARG A 132 14.13 -12.74 7.82
C ARG A 132 14.02 -13.21 6.37
N GLU A 133 14.36 -14.47 6.11
CA GLU A 133 14.30 -15.09 4.78
C GLU A 133 12.90 -15.58 4.38
N LEU A 134 11.91 -15.43 5.27
CA LEU A 134 10.53 -15.88 5.02
C LEU A 134 9.66 -14.79 4.42
N VAL A 135 10.05 -13.52 4.58
CA VAL A 135 9.31 -12.35 4.10
C VAL A 135 10.26 -11.26 3.61
N ASP A 136 9.85 -10.61 2.55
CA ASP A 136 10.55 -9.45 2.00
C ASP A 136 10.16 -8.16 2.78
N PHE A 137 11.11 -7.25 2.91
CA PHE A 137 10.88 -5.94 3.50
C PHE A 137 10.61 -4.91 2.41
N SER A 138 9.36 -4.45 2.35
CA SER A 138 8.89 -3.36 1.51
C SER A 138 9.03 -2.04 2.27
N LEU A 139 10.07 -1.27 1.98
CA LEU A 139 10.48 -0.14 2.80
C LEU A 139 10.31 1.21 2.09
N SER A 140 10.38 2.25 2.88
CA SER A 140 10.03 3.63 2.61
C SER A 140 8.54 3.89 2.76
N ASP A 141 7.70 3.30 1.92
CA ASP A 141 6.23 3.44 1.94
C ASP A 141 5.78 4.89 2.07
N ASN A 142 6.56 5.80 1.47
CA ASN A 142 6.42 7.23 1.65
C ASN A 142 5.38 7.85 0.71
N SER A 143 4.75 8.92 1.16
CA SER A 143 3.74 9.67 0.40
C SER A 143 4.32 10.80 -0.44
N ASP A 144 5.58 11.19 -0.27
CA ASP A 144 6.20 12.33 -0.96
C ASP A 144 6.55 12.08 -2.43
N GLY A 145 6.43 10.83 -2.89
CA GLY A 145 6.74 10.42 -4.25
C GLY A 145 5.89 11.08 -5.33
N GLY A 146 4.67 11.50 -4.98
CA GLY A 146 3.75 12.12 -5.94
C GLY A 146 3.94 13.62 -6.15
N ILE A 147 4.79 14.30 -5.40
CA ILE A 147 4.89 15.76 -5.41
C ILE A 147 6.33 16.27 -5.62
N GLY A 148 7.23 15.42 -6.06
CA GLY A 148 8.48 15.84 -6.70
C GLY A 148 9.64 16.19 -5.78
N THR A 149 9.66 15.81 -4.50
CA THR A 149 10.88 15.99 -3.70
C THR A 149 11.68 14.71 -3.52
N HIS A 150 11.08 13.54 -3.50
CA HIS A 150 11.69 12.21 -3.33
C HIS A 150 12.74 12.11 -2.22
N LYS A 151 12.73 13.06 -1.28
CA LYS A 151 13.78 13.18 -0.24
C LYS A 151 13.75 12.02 0.73
N TYR A 152 12.56 11.56 1.06
CA TYR A 152 12.39 10.46 2.00
C TYR A 152 12.89 9.16 1.37
N LEU A 153 12.44 8.84 0.17
CA LEU A 153 12.90 7.68 -0.58
C LEU A 153 14.41 7.73 -0.82
N ALA A 154 14.96 8.89 -1.21
CA ALA A 154 16.41 9.05 -1.42
C ALA A 154 17.24 8.79 -0.14
N ALA A 155 16.73 9.14 1.04
CA ALA A 155 17.38 8.80 2.28
C ALA A 155 17.28 7.31 2.59
N CYS A 156 16.10 6.71 2.38
CA CYS A 156 15.89 5.28 2.59
C CYS A 156 16.73 4.43 1.65
N THR A 157 16.80 4.74 0.36
CA THR A 157 17.61 3.98 -0.61
C THR A 157 19.09 4.01 -0.29
N ARG A 158 19.60 5.11 0.26
CA ARG A 158 21.00 5.22 0.69
C ARG A 158 21.28 4.43 1.96
N GLU A 159 20.39 4.43 2.94
CA GLU A 159 20.64 3.95 4.29
C GLU A 159 20.11 2.53 4.56
N LEU A 160 19.19 2.06 3.72
CA LEU A 160 18.49 0.78 3.89
C LEU A 160 18.68 -0.19 2.71
N ALA A 161 19.64 0.08 1.81
CA ALA A 161 19.91 -0.81 0.66
C ALA A 161 20.16 -2.27 1.06
N ASP A 162 20.81 -2.49 2.19
CA ASP A 162 21.14 -3.83 2.72
C ASP A 162 20.00 -4.45 3.55
N VAL A 163 18.94 -3.69 3.82
CA VAL A 163 17.81 -4.10 4.65
C VAL A 163 16.55 -4.32 3.80
N ALA A 164 16.30 -3.44 2.85
CA ALA A 164 15.14 -3.53 1.97
C ALA A 164 15.29 -4.66 0.94
N ASP A 165 14.19 -5.30 0.59
CA ASP A 165 14.07 -6.17 -0.59
C ASP A 165 13.42 -5.41 -1.74
N VAL A 166 12.49 -4.53 -1.42
CA VAL A 166 11.83 -3.63 -2.34
C VAL A 166 11.67 -2.24 -1.70
N PHE A 167 11.78 -1.18 -2.50
CA PHE A 167 11.38 0.15 -2.07
C PHE A 167 9.98 0.46 -2.58
N ASN A 168 9.22 1.17 -1.76
CA ASN A 168 7.81 1.42 -1.96
C ASN A 168 7.48 2.90 -1.73
N SER A 169 6.61 3.45 -2.56
CA SER A 169 6.05 4.80 -2.37
C SER A 169 4.59 4.85 -2.83
N HIS A 170 3.89 5.92 -2.44
CA HIS A 170 2.51 6.19 -2.82
C HIS A 170 2.44 7.30 -3.86
N THR A 171 1.54 7.14 -4.84
CA THR A 171 1.38 8.11 -5.93
C THR A 171 -0.10 8.43 -6.15
N TYR A 172 -0.51 9.63 -5.77
CA TYR A 172 -1.86 10.13 -6.00
C TYR A 172 -1.88 11.27 -7.01
N ILE A 173 -2.73 11.13 -8.02
CA ILE A 173 -2.85 12.10 -9.12
C ILE A 173 -4.08 12.96 -8.89
N PHE A 174 -3.89 14.27 -8.81
CA PHE A 174 -4.92 15.20 -8.37
C PHE A 174 -5.98 15.58 -9.41
N GLY A 175 -5.73 15.34 -10.69
CA GLY A 175 -6.67 15.76 -11.73
C GLY A 175 -6.59 14.97 -13.02
N TYR A 176 -7.68 15.01 -13.77
CA TYR A 176 -7.78 14.41 -15.11
C TYR A 176 -6.82 15.07 -16.11
N GLU A 177 -6.51 16.33 -15.86
CA GLU A 177 -5.61 17.16 -16.65
C GLU A 177 -4.13 16.91 -16.40
N THR A 178 -3.77 16.03 -15.47
CA THR A 178 -2.36 15.68 -15.26
C THR A 178 -1.82 14.92 -16.48
N PRO A 179 -0.79 15.43 -17.17
CA PRO A 179 -0.23 14.78 -18.35
C PRO A 179 0.44 13.45 -18.04
N ASN A 180 0.48 12.54 -19.01
CA ASN A 180 1.21 11.28 -18.88
C ASN A 180 2.69 11.49 -18.59
N SER A 181 3.32 12.47 -19.23
CA SER A 181 4.72 12.82 -19.00
C SER A 181 5.01 13.14 -17.53
N THR A 182 4.12 13.88 -16.89
CA THR A 182 4.24 14.19 -15.44
C THR A 182 4.22 12.93 -14.58
N ILE A 183 3.29 12.01 -14.84
CA ILE A 183 3.17 10.75 -14.07
C ILE A 183 4.42 9.88 -14.30
N LEU A 184 4.84 9.76 -15.55
CA LEU A 184 6.04 9.01 -15.95
C LEU A 184 7.30 9.56 -15.29
N ASP A 185 7.46 10.88 -15.25
CA ASP A 185 8.66 11.52 -14.71
C ASP A 185 8.73 11.36 -13.19
N TRP A 186 7.60 11.43 -12.50
CA TRP A 186 7.55 11.21 -11.06
C TRP A 186 7.97 9.78 -10.70
N GLU A 187 7.36 8.80 -11.33
CA GLU A 187 7.66 7.41 -11.02
C GLU A 187 9.06 7.01 -11.51
N ARG A 188 9.53 7.55 -12.61
CA ARG A 188 10.90 7.29 -13.08
C ARG A 188 11.94 7.74 -12.08
N GLN A 189 11.73 8.85 -11.39
CA GLN A 189 12.61 9.29 -10.31
C GLN A 189 12.63 8.31 -9.15
N ASN A 190 11.48 7.80 -8.72
CA ASN A 190 11.38 6.75 -7.69
C ASN A 190 12.11 5.47 -8.12
N TYR A 191 11.85 5.03 -9.34
CA TYR A 191 12.49 3.87 -9.93
C TYR A 191 14.03 4.01 -9.98
N GLU A 192 14.56 5.13 -10.46
CA GLU A 192 16.01 5.36 -10.55
C GLU A 192 16.67 5.41 -9.15
N LEU A 193 16.02 5.98 -8.15
CA LEU A 193 16.49 5.93 -6.76
C LEU A 193 16.56 4.49 -6.25
N SER A 194 15.52 3.71 -6.41
CA SER A 194 15.46 2.32 -5.97
C SER A 194 16.48 1.45 -6.71
N LYS A 195 16.57 1.63 -8.01
CA LYS A 195 17.55 0.96 -8.88
C LYS A 195 18.99 1.29 -8.50
N SER A 196 19.28 2.51 -8.08
CA SER A 196 20.61 2.91 -7.61
C SER A 196 21.04 2.15 -6.35
N ALA A 197 20.09 1.69 -5.55
CA ALA A 197 20.28 0.81 -4.41
C ALA A 197 20.22 -0.69 -4.79
N GLY A 198 20.09 -1.02 -6.08
CA GLY A 198 20.00 -2.41 -6.55
C GLY A 198 18.67 -3.09 -6.25
N LYS A 199 17.60 -2.32 -6.03
CA LYS A 199 16.29 -2.84 -5.61
C LYS A 199 15.19 -2.44 -6.59
N PRO A 200 14.12 -3.28 -6.72
CA PRO A 200 12.93 -2.88 -7.43
C PRO A 200 12.19 -1.75 -6.71
N HIS A 201 11.36 -1.03 -7.45
CA HIS A 201 10.42 -0.06 -6.90
C HIS A 201 8.98 -0.53 -7.11
N PHE A 202 8.19 -0.53 -6.04
CA PHE A 202 6.76 -0.86 -6.05
C PHE A 202 5.93 0.38 -5.71
N VAL A 203 4.78 0.56 -6.32
CA VAL A 203 3.84 1.61 -5.94
C VAL A 203 2.77 0.99 -5.04
N GLY A 204 2.95 1.12 -3.72
CA GLY A 204 2.13 0.49 -2.69
C GLY A 204 0.72 1.03 -2.60
N GLU A 205 0.57 2.32 -2.93
CA GLU A 205 -0.74 2.93 -3.11
C GLU A 205 -0.73 3.86 -4.31
N PHE A 206 -1.74 3.73 -5.16
CA PHE A 206 -2.00 4.75 -6.15
C PHE A 206 -3.49 5.04 -6.26
N GLY A 207 -3.80 6.25 -6.69
CA GLY A 207 -5.18 6.67 -6.90
C GLY A 207 -5.27 8.05 -7.53
N GLY A 208 -6.50 8.43 -7.88
CA GLY A 208 -6.80 9.81 -8.23
C GLY A 208 -7.39 10.49 -7.01
N ASN A 209 -6.69 11.41 -6.43
CA ASN A 209 -7.17 12.19 -5.30
C ASN A 209 -7.60 13.57 -5.78
N GLN A 210 -8.88 13.79 -5.88
CA GLN A 210 -9.44 15.08 -6.28
C GLN A 210 -9.84 15.96 -5.09
N CYS A 211 -9.82 15.42 -3.89
CA CYS A 211 -10.28 16.12 -2.71
C CYS A 211 -9.27 15.92 -1.57
N VAL A 212 -8.40 16.87 -1.39
CA VAL A 212 -7.48 16.90 -0.25
C VAL A 212 -8.30 16.96 1.04
N GLY A 213 -8.15 15.95 1.90
CA GLY A 213 -8.76 15.90 3.21
C GLY A 213 -10.27 15.65 3.24
N ALA A 214 -10.91 15.40 2.10
CA ALA A 214 -12.33 15.09 2.08
C ALA A 214 -12.56 13.58 2.04
N ALA A 215 -13.41 13.09 2.91
CA ALA A 215 -13.90 11.71 2.89
C ALA A 215 -14.64 11.36 1.60
N ARG A 216 -15.06 12.36 0.86
CA ARG A 216 -15.79 12.22 -0.41
C ARG A 216 -14.94 12.71 -1.56
N GLN A 217 -14.76 11.86 -2.53
CA GLN A 217 -14.22 12.26 -3.80
C GLN A 217 -15.35 12.57 -4.78
N LYS A 218 -15.33 13.78 -5.32
CA LYS A 218 -16.16 14.11 -6.48
C LYS A 218 -15.79 13.16 -7.60
N ASP A 219 -16.73 12.81 -8.43
CA ASP A 219 -16.50 12.01 -9.65
C ASP A 219 -16.05 10.56 -9.43
N ILE A 220 -15.97 10.09 -8.17
CA ILE A 220 -15.54 8.70 -7.86
C ILE A 220 -16.45 7.65 -8.56
N ASN A 221 -17.67 7.98 -8.87
CA ASN A 221 -18.63 7.09 -9.53
C ASN A 221 -18.71 7.28 -11.04
N LEU A 222 -17.88 8.14 -11.63
CA LEU A 222 -17.89 8.40 -13.06
C LEU A 222 -17.00 7.41 -13.83
N TYR A 223 -17.37 7.14 -15.07
CA TYR A 223 -16.59 6.29 -15.97
C TYR A 223 -15.18 6.86 -16.21
N GLU A 224 -15.06 8.16 -16.36
CA GLU A 224 -13.81 8.88 -16.55
C GLU A 224 -12.81 8.60 -15.45
N ARG A 225 -13.29 8.36 -14.23
CA ARG A 225 -12.46 7.95 -13.10
C ARG A 225 -11.80 6.61 -13.36
N GLY A 226 -12.54 5.64 -13.91
CA GLY A 226 -11.97 4.34 -14.30
C GLY A 226 -10.87 4.46 -15.35
N VAL A 227 -11.10 5.31 -16.36
CA VAL A 227 -10.08 5.58 -17.40
C VAL A 227 -8.85 6.24 -16.81
N LEU A 228 -9.01 7.22 -15.90
CA LEU A 228 -7.90 7.86 -15.20
C LEU A 228 -7.08 6.83 -14.42
N MET A 229 -7.73 5.92 -13.69
CA MET A 229 -7.04 4.89 -12.90
C MET A 229 -6.17 3.99 -13.76
N VAL A 230 -6.70 3.52 -14.91
CA VAL A 230 -5.92 2.69 -15.84
C VAL A 230 -4.78 3.49 -16.46
N ARG A 231 -5.02 4.75 -16.81
CA ARG A 231 -3.99 5.65 -17.37
C ARG A 231 -2.84 5.87 -16.38
N ILE A 232 -3.14 6.07 -15.10
CA ILE A 232 -2.13 6.17 -14.03
C ILE A 232 -1.34 4.86 -13.97
N ALA A 233 -1.99 3.73 -13.81
CA ALA A 233 -1.35 2.43 -13.67
C ALA A 233 -0.41 2.10 -14.87
N ILE A 234 -0.86 2.38 -16.11
CA ILE A 234 -0.03 2.21 -17.31
C ILE A 234 1.25 3.07 -17.22
N ASN A 235 1.13 4.33 -16.83
CA ASN A 235 2.29 5.22 -16.77
C ASN A 235 3.26 4.83 -15.64
N LEU A 236 2.76 4.41 -14.49
CA LEU A 236 3.61 3.89 -13.40
C LEU A 236 4.40 2.65 -13.85
N LEU A 237 3.74 1.67 -14.47
CA LEU A 237 4.39 0.48 -15.01
C LEU A 237 5.40 0.84 -16.12
N ASN A 238 5.05 1.73 -17.04
CA ASN A 238 5.93 2.17 -18.12
C ASN A 238 7.16 2.94 -17.59
N ALA A 239 7.06 3.56 -16.44
CA ALA A 239 8.17 4.27 -15.79
C ALA A 239 9.16 3.33 -15.09
N GLY A 240 8.77 2.07 -14.83
CA GLY A 240 9.63 1.06 -14.24
C GLY A 240 9.14 0.47 -12.91
N ALA A 241 7.95 0.83 -12.46
CA ALA A 241 7.37 0.20 -11.27
C ALA A 241 7.27 -1.32 -11.44
N SER A 242 7.72 -2.08 -10.46
CA SER A 242 7.65 -3.54 -10.44
C SER A 242 6.23 -4.07 -10.23
N GLY A 243 5.36 -3.21 -9.74
CA GLY A 243 3.94 -3.46 -9.53
C GLY A 243 3.25 -2.24 -8.98
N VAL A 244 1.92 -2.26 -8.97
CA VAL A 244 1.09 -1.14 -8.52
C VAL A 244 -0.12 -1.67 -7.75
N SER A 245 -0.41 -1.07 -6.59
CA SER A 245 -1.55 -1.41 -5.75
C SER A 245 -2.52 -0.23 -5.67
N TYR A 246 -3.77 -0.47 -6.02
CA TYR A 246 -4.81 0.56 -5.99
C TYR A 246 -5.37 0.74 -4.57
N TRP A 247 -5.46 1.95 -4.11
CA TRP A 247 -6.15 2.29 -2.88
C TRP A 247 -7.57 2.78 -3.19
N SER A 248 -8.63 2.01 -2.86
CA SER A 248 -8.64 0.76 -2.11
C SER A 248 -9.65 -0.22 -2.70
N LEU A 249 -9.73 -1.44 -2.18
CA LEU A 249 -10.72 -2.43 -2.64
C LEU A 249 -12.15 -2.02 -2.29
N ILE A 250 -12.35 -1.56 -1.06
CA ILE A 250 -13.67 -1.14 -0.54
C ILE A 250 -13.57 0.26 0.06
N ASP A 251 -14.71 0.95 0.15
CA ASP A 251 -14.80 2.20 0.92
C ASP A 251 -14.44 1.92 2.39
N GLN A 252 -13.74 2.85 3.00
CA GLN A 252 -13.31 2.73 4.38
C GLN A 252 -14.09 3.68 5.28
N TYR A 253 -14.54 3.16 6.41
CA TYR A 253 -15.25 3.91 7.42
C TYR A 253 -14.39 4.02 8.69
N TYR A 254 -14.08 5.25 9.07
CA TYR A 254 -13.16 5.53 10.18
C TYR A 254 -13.85 5.72 11.54
N GLY A 255 -15.10 5.33 11.68
CA GLY A 255 -15.78 5.28 12.96
C GLY A 255 -16.98 6.23 13.10
N LYS A 256 -17.73 6.04 14.17
CA LYS A 256 -19.04 6.66 14.39
C LYS A 256 -19.02 8.17 14.65
N ASN A 257 -17.91 8.69 15.12
CA ASN A 257 -17.77 10.13 15.32
C ASN A 257 -17.52 10.87 14.01
N ASP A 258 -17.24 10.13 12.96
CA ASP A 258 -16.90 10.69 11.67
C ASP A 258 -18.09 11.01 10.81
N SER A 259 -19.27 10.76 11.27
CA SER A 259 -20.46 11.02 10.46
C SER A 259 -20.35 10.45 9.04
N TYR A 260 -21.13 10.96 8.12
CA TYR A 260 -20.95 10.65 6.69
C TYR A 260 -19.58 11.14 6.14
N GLU A 261 -18.98 12.11 6.79
CA GLU A 261 -17.69 12.69 6.38
C GLU A 261 -16.50 11.81 6.71
N GLY A 262 -16.66 10.88 7.65
CA GLY A 262 -15.65 9.87 7.98
C GLY A 262 -15.55 8.70 6.99
N MET A 263 -16.44 8.61 6.01
CA MET A 263 -16.36 7.59 4.97
C MET A 263 -15.37 8.01 3.88
N GLN A 264 -14.27 7.30 3.76
CA GLN A 264 -13.36 7.45 2.64
C GLN A 264 -13.85 6.67 1.42
N GLN A 265 -14.39 7.40 0.45
CA GLN A 265 -15.01 6.83 -0.75
C GLN A 265 -13.97 6.62 -1.87
N LEU A 266 -13.04 5.70 -1.66
CA LEU A 266 -11.99 5.37 -2.63
C LEU A 266 -12.11 3.95 -3.19
N GLY A 267 -13.00 3.16 -2.64
CA GLY A 267 -13.12 1.74 -2.96
C GLY A 267 -13.52 1.46 -4.40
N LEU A 268 -13.00 0.36 -4.95
CA LEU A 268 -13.55 -0.26 -6.18
C LEU A 268 -14.99 -0.72 -5.94
N TRP A 269 -15.28 -1.10 -4.70
CA TRP A 269 -16.60 -1.42 -4.19
C TRP A 269 -17.04 -0.31 -3.23
N LYS A 270 -18.25 0.18 -3.38
CA LYS A 270 -18.84 1.21 -2.52
C LYS A 270 -19.77 0.60 -1.48
N TYR A 271 -19.84 1.21 -0.32
CA TYR A 271 -20.93 0.97 0.61
C TYR A 271 -22.23 1.58 0.06
N VAL A 272 -23.26 0.75 0.01
CA VAL A 272 -24.61 1.16 -0.38
C VAL A 272 -25.51 1.02 0.83
N LYS A 273 -26.37 2.03 1.07
CA LYS A 273 -27.32 2.10 2.18
C LYS A 273 -26.74 2.16 3.58
N ASN A 274 -27.43 2.82 4.44
CA ASN A 274 -27.41 2.83 5.91
C ASN A 274 -26.10 2.50 6.65
N ALA A 275 -25.00 2.36 5.94
CA ALA A 275 -23.70 2.21 6.54
C ALA A 275 -23.39 3.32 7.56
N TYR A 276 -24.01 4.46 7.35
CA TYR A 276 -23.87 5.64 8.21
C TYR A 276 -24.87 5.71 9.37
N ALA A 277 -25.92 4.92 9.32
CA ALA A 277 -26.98 4.97 10.32
C ALA A 277 -26.75 4.02 11.48
N GLN A 278 -25.73 3.18 11.40
CA GLN A 278 -25.45 2.17 12.42
C GLN A 278 -24.23 2.54 13.23
N ASP A 279 -24.48 2.75 14.49
CA ASP A 279 -23.50 3.06 15.54
C ASP A 279 -22.65 1.86 15.95
N THR A 280 -22.65 0.80 15.19
CA THR A 280 -22.01 -0.46 15.54
C THR A 280 -20.88 -0.81 14.61
N CYS A 281 -19.85 -1.37 15.18
CA CYS A 281 -18.73 -1.97 14.48
C CYS A 281 -19.21 -2.92 13.36
N TYR A 282 -18.33 -3.17 12.44
CA TYR A 282 -18.47 -3.90 11.17
C TYR A 282 -19.28 -5.23 11.23
N GLU A 283 -19.46 -5.82 12.40
CA GLU A 283 -20.10 -7.13 12.58
C GLU A 283 -21.62 -7.15 12.28
N ASN A 284 -22.29 -6.00 12.31
CA ASN A 284 -23.73 -5.89 12.12
C ASN A 284 -24.13 -5.07 10.88
N MET A 285 -23.20 -4.73 10.03
CA MET A 285 -23.47 -3.99 8.81
C MET A 285 -24.00 -4.94 7.72
N THR A 286 -25.29 -4.92 7.48
CA THR A 286 -25.84 -5.44 6.22
C THR A 286 -25.49 -4.43 5.13
N VAL A 287 -24.42 -4.69 4.42
CA VAL A 287 -23.93 -3.80 3.37
C VAL A 287 -24.19 -4.46 2.03
N ASP A 288 -25.01 -3.81 1.22
CA ASP A 288 -25.08 -4.12 -0.20
C ASP A 288 -23.89 -3.42 -0.87
N TYR A 289 -22.93 -4.19 -1.35
CA TYR A 289 -21.80 -3.65 -2.10
C TYR A 289 -22.16 -3.49 -3.57
N GLU A 290 -21.86 -2.33 -4.13
CA GLU A 290 -21.91 -2.09 -5.56
C GLU A 290 -20.52 -1.81 -6.11
N VAL A 291 -20.24 -2.32 -7.30
CA VAL A 291 -18.99 -2.03 -7.99
C VAL A 291 -19.04 -0.65 -8.64
N ARG A 292 -17.91 0.04 -8.62
CA ARG A 292 -17.73 1.29 -9.35
C ARG A 292 -17.18 1.06 -10.76
N PRO A 293 -17.30 2.04 -11.66
CA PRO A 293 -16.71 1.96 -12.99
C PRO A 293 -15.22 1.59 -12.98
N GLN A 294 -14.44 2.10 -12.03
CA GLN A 294 -13.02 1.77 -11.90
C GLN A 294 -12.74 0.30 -11.55
N TYR A 295 -13.68 -0.41 -10.93
CA TYR A 295 -13.55 -1.85 -10.76
C TYR A 295 -13.42 -2.56 -12.11
N PHE A 296 -14.31 -2.24 -13.04
CA PHE A 296 -14.29 -2.85 -14.37
C PHE A 296 -13.03 -2.46 -15.15
N ALA A 297 -12.64 -1.19 -15.08
CA ALA A 297 -11.46 -0.70 -15.74
C ALA A 297 -10.18 -1.34 -15.18
N TYR A 298 -10.02 -1.35 -13.85
CA TYR A 298 -8.85 -1.93 -13.19
C TYR A 298 -8.79 -3.45 -13.31
N SER A 299 -9.94 -4.12 -13.36
CA SER A 299 -10.00 -5.57 -13.55
C SER A 299 -9.39 -6.03 -14.88
N LEU A 300 -9.34 -5.17 -15.90
CA LEU A 300 -8.64 -5.47 -17.16
C LEU A 300 -7.14 -5.61 -16.96
N LEU A 301 -6.54 -4.84 -16.03
CA LEU A 301 -5.14 -4.99 -15.65
C LEU A 301 -4.94 -6.29 -14.87
N THR A 302 -5.63 -6.44 -13.76
CA THR A 302 -5.44 -7.56 -12.82
C THR A 302 -5.83 -8.91 -13.42
N ARG A 303 -6.75 -8.91 -14.39
CA ARG A 303 -7.18 -10.14 -15.08
C ARG A 303 -6.14 -10.65 -16.06
N PHE A 304 -5.39 -9.78 -16.72
CA PHE A 304 -4.54 -10.18 -17.84
C PHE A 304 -3.03 -10.05 -17.58
N ILE A 305 -2.62 -9.23 -16.62
CA ILE A 305 -1.22 -9.16 -16.19
C ILE A 305 -0.98 -10.22 -15.12
N ARG A 306 0.11 -10.97 -15.24
CA ARG A 306 0.48 -12.04 -14.31
C ARG A 306 1.80 -11.73 -13.61
N PRO A 307 2.02 -12.22 -12.39
CA PRO A 307 3.29 -12.06 -11.71
C PRO A 307 4.49 -12.47 -12.57
N GLY A 308 5.49 -11.60 -12.60
CA GLY A 308 6.70 -11.77 -13.41
C GLY A 308 6.52 -11.53 -14.90
N ALA A 309 5.47 -10.81 -15.30
CA ALA A 309 5.33 -10.29 -16.65
C ALA A 309 6.35 -9.18 -16.93
N GLU A 310 6.74 -9.05 -18.19
CA GLU A 310 7.62 -7.99 -18.68
C GLU A 310 6.79 -6.83 -19.26
N VAL A 311 7.16 -5.59 -18.93
CA VAL A 311 6.49 -4.38 -19.40
C VAL A 311 7.27 -3.78 -20.57
N TYR A 312 6.57 -3.48 -21.65
CA TYR A 312 7.09 -2.83 -22.85
C TYR A 312 6.30 -1.54 -23.07
N PRO A 313 6.89 -0.38 -22.75
CA PRO A 313 6.22 0.92 -22.91
C PRO A 313 5.82 1.17 -24.36
N ILE A 314 4.60 1.65 -24.58
CA ILE A 314 4.14 2.13 -25.89
C ILE A 314 4.14 3.65 -25.84
N SER A 315 4.92 4.25 -26.74
CA SER A 315 4.92 5.70 -26.93
C SER A 315 3.63 6.14 -27.62
N THR A 316 2.95 7.09 -27.03
CA THR A 316 1.76 7.71 -27.60
C THR A 316 2.02 9.21 -27.83
N PRO A 317 1.49 9.81 -28.91
CA PRO A 317 1.71 11.23 -29.21
C PRO A 317 0.84 12.17 -28.36
N ASP A 318 -0.03 11.63 -27.52
CA ASP A 318 -1.05 12.37 -26.78
C ASP A 318 -0.83 12.18 -25.28
N GLU A 319 -0.75 13.27 -24.54
CA GLU A 319 -0.51 13.32 -23.10
C GLU A 319 -1.65 12.73 -22.24
N PHE A 320 -2.78 12.45 -22.85
CA PHE A 320 -3.95 11.86 -22.15
C PHE A 320 -4.35 10.49 -22.70
N TYR A 321 -3.53 9.96 -23.61
CA TYR A 321 -3.70 8.63 -24.16
C TYR A 321 -2.48 7.78 -23.77
N ALA A 322 -2.68 6.76 -22.97
CA ALA A 322 -1.62 5.89 -22.50
C ALA A 322 -1.72 4.49 -23.11
N GLY A 323 -0.58 3.86 -23.35
CA GLY A 323 -0.50 2.49 -23.85
C GLY A 323 0.68 1.74 -23.26
N THR A 324 0.50 0.43 -23.10
CA THR A 324 1.56 -0.50 -22.71
C THR A 324 1.35 -1.86 -23.36
N ALA A 325 2.45 -2.58 -23.62
CA ALA A 325 2.41 -3.99 -23.96
C ALA A 325 3.03 -4.81 -22.83
N ILE A 326 2.38 -5.89 -22.50
CA ILE A 326 2.79 -6.78 -21.40
C ILE A 326 3.03 -8.16 -22.01
N LYS A 327 4.19 -8.74 -21.73
CA LYS A 327 4.50 -10.13 -22.08
C LYS A 327 4.48 -10.98 -20.83
N ASN A 328 3.50 -11.84 -20.71
CA ASN A 328 3.40 -12.78 -19.59
C ASN A 328 4.42 -13.93 -19.73
N LYS A 329 4.76 -14.58 -18.63
CA LYS A 329 5.70 -15.73 -18.61
C LYS A 329 5.29 -16.90 -19.52
N ASP A 330 4.00 -17.04 -19.79
CA ASP A 330 3.47 -18.04 -20.75
C ASP A 330 3.64 -17.64 -22.24
N GLY A 331 4.30 -16.51 -22.48
CA GLY A 331 4.58 -15.96 -23.80
C GLY A 331 3.43 -15.17 -24.42
N LYS A 332 2.29 -15.06 -23.74
CA LYS A 332 1.15 -14.26 -24.24
C LYS A 332 1.39 -12.79 -24.08
N TRP A 333 1.02 -12.05 -25.10
CA TRP A 333 1.03 -10.60 -25.12
C TRP A 333 -0.34 -10.03 -24.79
N VAL A 334 -0.33 -8.97 -23.98
CA VAL A 334 -1.50 -8.17 -23.65
C VAL A 334 -1.20 -6.72 -24.00
N TYR A 335 -2.05 -6.09 -24.77
CA TYR A 335 -1.94 -4.68 -25.12
C TYR A 335 -3.04 -3.92 -24.39
N ILE A 336 -2.66 -2.92 -23.63
CA ILE A 336 -3.58 -2.14 -22.79
C ILE A 336 -3.49 -0.68 -23.19
N PHE A 337 -4.63 -0.07 -23.42
CA PHE A 337 -4.73 1.33 -23.79
C PHE A 337 -5.79 2.04 -22.95
N ALA A 338 -5.50 3.25 -22.53
CA ALA A 338 -6.42 4.14 -21.83
C ALA A 338 -6.54 5.46 -22.59
N ASN A 339 -7.75 5.74 -23.07
CA ASN A 339 -8.03 6.98 -23.78
C ASN A 339 -8.73 7.98 -22.86
N GLY A 340 -7.98 8.90 -22.28
CA GLY A 340 -8.48 10.00 -21.46
C GLY A 340 -8.90 11.23 -22.26
N THR A 341 -8.94 11.13 -23.60
CA THR A 341 -9.39 12.23 -24.48
C THR A 341 -10.85 12.07 -24.87
N ALA A 342 -11.48 13.15 -25.27
CA ALA A 342 -12.83 13.12 -25.85
C ALA A 342 -12.87 12.63 -27.31
N GLN A 343 -11.71 12.29 -27.89
CA GLN A 343 -11.59 11.91 -29.30
C GLN A 343 -11.44 10.42 -29.49
N GLU A 344 -12.08 9.87 -30.50
CA GLU A 344 -11.82 8.49 -30.93
C GLU A 344 -10.37 8.31 -31.37
N LYS A 345 -9.70 7.25 -30.89
CA LYS A 345 -8.34 6.89 -31.28
C LYS A 345 -8.36 5.54 -31.99
N LYS A 346 -7.76 5.47 -33.17
CA LYS A 346 -7.58 4.24 -33.93
C LYS A 346 -6.21 3.65 -33.64
N ILE A 347 -6.19 2.37 -33.29
CA ILE A 347 -4.98 1.62 -32.98
C ILE A 347 -4.75 0.62 -34.10
N LYS A 348 -3.53 0.56 -34.62
CA LYS A 348 -3.09 -0.50 -35.51
C LYS A 348 -2.00 -1.28 -34.80
N ILE A 349 -2.26 -2.55 -34.54
CA ILE A 349 -1.27 -3.51 -34.02
C ILE A 349 -0.77 -4.31 -35.22
N SER A 350 0.53 -4.24 -35.50
CA SER A 350 1.16 -4.93 -36.61
C SER A 350 2.23 -5.89 -36.12
#